data_4552eeaa4848f46460c4221a9aee448d
#
_entry.id   4552eeaa4848f46460c4221a9aee448d
#
_cell.length_a   1.000
_cell.length_b   1.000
_cell.length_c   1.000
_cell.angle_alpha   90.00
_cell.angle_beta   90.00
_cell.angle_gamma   90.00
#
_symmetry.space_group_name_H-M   'P 1'
#
loop_
_entity.id
_entity.type
_entity.pdbx_description
1 polymer ?
#
loop_
_entity_poly.entity_id
_entity_poly.type
_entity_poly.pdbx_seq_one_letter_code
_entity_poly.pdbx_strand_id
1 'polypeptide(L)'
;MLRAASTAAALDGLVTDDGCWSLHFLPEGDGWQVILKLEASAEFAVPLMRERPLLRVLDGQGAVVLQGRLDADGECERPWPFDATPFDHFQRCGARFAVAPAGR
;
A
#
# COMPACT_ATOMS: atom_id res chain seq x y z
N MET A 1 -11.25 -9.35 -3.86
CA MET A 1 -11.68 -8.58 -3.99
C MET A 1 -12.12 -7.90 -2.92
N LEU A 2 -12.22 -6.93 -2.85
CA LEU A 2 -12.55 -6.31 -1.86
C LEU A 2 -13.86 -6.43 -1.70
N ARG A 3 -14.40 -6.97 -1.55
CA ARG A 3 -15.53 -7.12 -1.47
C ARG A 3 -15.99 -6.58 -0.58
N ALA A 4 -16.22 -6.18 -0.66
CA ALA A 4 -16.53 -5.74 -0.05
C ALA A 4 -16.76 -5.34 0.84
N ALA A 5 -16.80 -5.63 0.68
CA ALA A 5 -16.93 -5.40 1.33
C ALA A 5 -16.75 -5.23 2.23
N SER A 6 -16.54 -5.71 2.08
CA SER A 6 -16.30 -5.72 2.78
C SER A 6 -16.47 -4.97 3.52
N THR A 7 -16.93 -4.76 3.54
CA THR A 7 -17.35 -4.14 4.13
C THR A 7 -16.81 -3.17 4.71
N ALA A 8 -17.13 -2.57 4.77
CA ALA A 8 -16.74 -1.43 5.22
C ALA A 8 -15.82 -1.45 6.29
N ALA A 9 -16.20 -1.95 7.26
CA ALA A 9 -15.33 -2.08 8.32
C ALA A 9 -14.15 -2.80 7.90
N ALA A 10 -14.28 -3.40 6.82
CA ALA A 10 -13.28 -4.29 6.42
C ALA A 10 -12.22 -3.69 5.56
N LEU A 11 -12.26 -2.43 5.32
CA LEU A 11 -11.20 -1.88 4.52
C LEU A 11 -9.99 -1.67 5.39
N ASP A 12 -9.34 -2.75 5.72
CA ASP A 12 -8.08 -2.67 6.40
C ASP A 12 -6.93 -3.03 5.47
N GLY A 13 -7.21 -3.32 4.21
CA GLY A 13 -6.14 -3.63 3.29
C GLY A 13 -6.60 -3.83 1.86
N LEU A 14 -5.66 -3.68 0.96
CA LEU A 14 -5.83 -3.95 -0.46
C LEU A 14 -4.69 -4.85 -0.91
N VAL A 15 -4.93 -5.63 -1.96
CA VAL A 15 -3.91 -6.54 -2.50
C VAL A 15 -3.86 -6.32 -3.99
N THR A 16 -2.65 -6.30 -4.55
CA THR A 16 -2.52 -6.20 -6.02
C THR A 16 -3.03 -7.49 -6.67
N ASP A 17 -3.38 -7.38 -7.96
CA ASP A 17 -3.97 -8.51 -8.67
C ASP A 17 -3.05 -9.73 -8.70
N ASP A 18 -1.75 -9.51 -8.73
CA ASP A 18 -0.79 -10.60 -8.75
C ASP A 18 -0.50 -11.18 -7.36
N GLY A 19 -1.07 -10.57 -6.32
CA GLY A 19 -0.88 -11.05 -4.96
C GLY A 19 0.48 -10.77 -4.37
N CYS A 20 1.29 -9.96 -5.03
CA CYS A 20 2.66 -9.73 -4.58
C CYS A 20 2.77 -8.63 -3.54
N TRP A 21 1.83 -7.70 -3.52
CA TRP A 21 1.87 -6.57 -2.62
C TRP A 21 0.56 -6.41 -1.90
N SER A 22 0.63 -5.96 -0.66
CA SER A 22 -0.59 -5.59 0.08
C SER A 22 -0.37 -4.24 0.73
N LEU A 23 -1.47 -3.52 0.94
CA LEU A 23 -1.46 -2.20 1.52
C LEU A 23 -2.44 -2.21 2.67
N HIS A 24 -1.99 -1.86 3.84
CA HIS A 24 -2.78 -1.93 5.05
C HIS A 24 -2.92 -0.56 5.68
N PHE A 25 -4.01 -0.34 6.41
CA PHE A 25 -4.29 0.95 7.00
C PHE A 25 -4.62 0.75 8.47
N LEU A 26 -3.95 1.52 9.33
CA LEU A 26 -4.18 1.43 10.77
C LEU A 26 -4.51 2.80 11.33
N PRO A 27 -5.55 2.90 12.16
CA PRO A 27 -5.81 4.18 12.81
C PRO A 27 -4.67 4.52 13.76
N GLU A 28 -4.33 5.78 13.79
CA GLU A 28 -3.27 6.22 14.67
C GLU A 28 -3.57 7.65 15.11
N GLY A 29 -3.87 7.85 16.37
CA GLY A 29 -4.25 9.16 16.86
C GLY A 29 -5.47 9.66 16.11
N ASP A 30 -5.36 10.84 15.54
CA ASP A 30 -6.45 11.42 14.76
C ASP A 30 -6.38 11.05 13.30
N GLY A 31 -5.41 10.28 12.91
CA GLY A 31 -5.21 9.97 11.50
C GLY A 31 -4.98 8.49 11.28
N TRP A 32 -4.21 8.19 10.26
CA TRP A 32 -3.98 6.82 9.83
C TRP A 32 -2.54 6.61 9.47
N GLN A 33 -2.09 5.37 9.59
CA GLN A 33 -0.82 4.91 9.04
C GLN A 33 -1.12 4.00 7.86
N VAL A 34 -0.28 4.07 6.84
CA VAL A 34 -0.40 3.17 5.70
C VAL A 34 0.87 2.31 5.65
N ILE A 35 0.70 1.03 5.43
CA ILE A 35 1.79 0.07 5.44
C ILE A 35 1.78 -0.70 4.13
N LEU A 36 2.88 -0.61 3.39
CA LEU A 36 3.08 -1.43 2.20
C LEU A 36 3.81 -2.68 2.59
N LYS A 37 3.33 -3.83 2.16
CA LYS A 37 3.94 -5.10 2.52
C LYS A 37 4.18 -5.93 1.27
N LEU A 38 5.39 -6.47 1.16
CA LEU A 38 5.77 -7.36 0.06
C LEU A 38 5.54 -8.80 0.50
N GLU A 39 4.86 -9.56 -0.35
CA GLU A 39 4.65 -10.97 -0.07
C GLU A 39 5.95 -11.74 -0.29
N ALA A 40 6.33 -12.55 0.68
CA ALA A 40 7.60 -13.26 0.61
C ALA A 40 7.64 -14.27 -0.55
N SER A 41 6.48 -14.70 -0.99
CA SER A 41 6.42 -15.68 -2.08
C SER A 41 6.55 -15.06 -3.47
N ALA A 42 6.60 -13.74 -3.56
CA ALA A 42 6.76 -13.10 -4.87
C ALA A 42 8.11 -13.45 -5.46
N GLU A 43 8.13 -13.68 -6.76
CA GLU A 43 9.37 -14.11 -7.41
C GLU A 43 10.48 -13.09 -7.26
N PHE A 44 10.13 -11.82 -7.22
CA PHE A 44 11.14 -10.77 -7.12
C PHE A 44 11.42 -10.34 -5.69
N ALA A 45 10.87 -11.06 -4.70
CA ALA A 45 11.00 -10.62 -3.32
C ALA A 45 12.46 -10.59 -2.86
N VAL A 46 13.22 -11.64 -3.15
CA VAL A 46 14.58 -11.73 -2.66
C VAL A 46 15.47 -10.63 -3.22
N PRO A 47 15.52 -10.43 -4.55
CA PRO A 47 16.37 -9.34 -5.05
C PRO A 47 15.87 -7.97 -4.60
N LEU A 48 14.57 -7.79 -4.48
CA LEU A 48 14.03 -6.50 -4.07
C LEU A 48 14.40 -6.20 -2.62
N MET A 49 14.30 -7.21 -1.75
CA MET A 49 14.70 -7.04 -0.35
C MET A 49 16.18 -6.76 -0.21
N ARG A 50 16.98 -7.32 -1.10
CA ARG A 50 18.41 -7.12 -1.07
C ARG A 50 18.79 -5.71 -1.52
N GLU A 51 18.17 -5.24 -2.59
CA GLU A 51 18.53 -3.95 -3.18
C GLU A 51 17.88 -2.78 -2.48
N ARG A 52 16.72 -2.99 -1.91
CA ARG A 52 15.98 -1.97 -1.17
C ARG A 52 15.84 -0.67 -1.96
N PRO A 53 15.27 -0.74 -3.16
CA PRO A 53 15.07 0.50 -3.94
C PRO A 53 14.02 1.38 -3.28
N LEU A 54 14.08 2.65 -3.61
CA LEU A 54 13.02 3.56 -3.19
C LEU A 54 11.77 3.25 -3.99
N LEU A 55 10.68 3.01 -3.33
CA LEU A 55 9.43 2.62 -3.97
C LEU A 55 8.37 3.69 -3.77
N ARG A 56 7.45 3.73 -4.70
CA ARG A 56 6.33 4.67 -4.64
C ARG A 56 5.05 3.90 -4.89
N VAL A 57 4.06 4.14 -4.04
CA VAL A 57 2.74 3.55 -4.19
C VAL A 57 1.82 4.62 -4.77
N LEU A 58 1.14 4.27 -5.84
CA LEU A 58 0.24 5.20 -6.52
C LEU A 58 -1.18 4.67 -6.45
N ASP A 59 -2.14 5.57 -6.29
CA ASP A 59 -3.54 5.17 -6.31
C ASP A 59 -4.03 5.09 -7.75
N GLY A 60 -5.32 4.85 -7.94
CA GLY A 60 -5.89 4.69 -9.26
C GLY A 60 -5.83 5.94 -10.12
N GLN A 61 -5.56 7.09 -9.53
CA GLN A 61 -5.45 8.34 -10.26
C GLN A 61 -4.01 8.83 -10.37
N GLY A 62 -3.07 8.03 -9.92
CA GLY A 62 -1.66 8.36 -10.03
C GLY A 62 -1.11 9.22 -8.90
N ALA A 63 -1.89 9.45 -7.85
CA ALA A 63 -1.40 10.22 -6.72
C ALA A 63 -0.56 9.32 -5.82
N VAL A 64 0.46 9.91 -5.20
CA VAL A 64 1.37 9.15 -4.35
C VAL A 64 0.73 8.94 -2.99
N VAL A 65 0.55 7.67 -2.64
CA VAL A 65 0.00 7.28 -1.33
C VAL A 65 1.13 7.13 -0.32
N LEU A 66 2.27 6.60 -0.77
CA LEU A 66 3.38 6.31 0.13
C LEU A 66 4.66 6.25 -0.70
N GLN A 67 5.76 6.64 -0.09
CA GLN A 67 7.06 6.52 -0.74
C GLN A 67 8.09 6.17 0.32
N GLY A 68 8.91 5.18 0.04
CA GLY A 68 9.93 4.75 0.99
C GLY A 68 10.57 3.45 0.57
N ARG A 69 11.42 2.92 1.44
CA ARG A 69 12.10 1.66 1.21
C ARG A 69 11.56 0.62 2.18
N LEU A 70 11.57 -0.63 1.75
CA LEU A 70 11.14 -1.72 2.61
C LEU A 70 12.16 -1.91 3.72
N ASP A 71 11.68 -2.27 4.90
CA ASP A 71 12.55 -2.61 6.01
C ASP A 71 12.90 -4.12 5.95
N ALA A 72 13.52 -4.61 7.00
CA ALA A 72 13.96 -6.00 7.03
C ALA A 72 12.81 -6.99 6.98
N ASP A 73 11.61 -6.56 7.32
CA ASP A 73 10.42 -7.41 7.30
C ASP A 73 9.66 -7.32 5.99
N GLY A 74 10.14 -6.52 5.05
CA GLY A 74 9.44 -6.34 3.78
C GLY A 74 8.28 -5.37 3.88
N GLU A 75 8.35 -4.42 4.80
CA GLU A 75 7.28 -3.47 5.04
C GLU A 75 7.80 -2.04 4.98
N CYS A 76 6.91 -1.14 4.61
CA CYS A 76 7.21 0.29 4.65
C CYS A 76 5.99 1.00 5.20
N GLU A 77 6.15 1.67 6.33
CA GLU A 77 5.05 2.33 7.01
C GLU A 77 5.24 3.83 6.96
N ARG A 78 4.19 4.56 6.62
CA ARG A 78 4.22 6.01 6.53
C ARG A 78 2.88 6.58 6.98
N PRO A 79 2.84 7.83 7.41
CA PRO A 79 1.55 8.47 7.72
C PRO A 79 0.71 8.55 6.46
N TRP A 80 -0.60 8.37 6.62
CA TRP A 80 -1.56 8.50 5.53
C TRP A 80 -1.59 9.98 5.12
N PRO A 81 -1.38 10.29 3.83
CA PRO A 81 -1.14 11.68 3.42
C PRO A 81 -2.39 12.48 3.04
N PHE A 82 -3.56 11.86 3.04
CA PHE A 82 -4.75 12.53 2.54
C PHE A 82 -5.70 12.87 3.69
N ASP A 83 -6.55 13.89 3.46
CA ASP A 83 -7.55 14.28 4.44
C ASP A 83 -8.67 13.27 4.53
N ALA A 84 -9.07 12.69 3.41
CA ALA A 84 -10.10 11.67 3.42
C ALA A 84 -9.56 10.40 4.07
N THR A 85 -10.43 9.62 4.69
CA THR A 85 -9.99 8.35 5.23
C THR A 85 -9.57 7.42 4.10
N PRO A 86 -8.76 6.40 4.39
CA PRO A 86 -8.39 5.45 3.33
C PRO A 86 -9.61 4.84 2.64
N PHE A 87 -10.65 4.53 3.38
CA PHE A 87 -11.86 3.96 2.81
C PHE A 87 -12.48 4.92 1.81
N ASP A 88 -12.69 6.19 2.22
CA ASP A 88 -13.30 7.17 1.34
C ASP A 88 -12.43 7.46 0.13
N HIS A 89 -11.13 7.53 0.35
CA HIS A 89 -10.20 7.81 -0.74
C HIS A 89 -10.29 6.73 -1.82
N PHE A 90 -10.22 5.47 -1.42
CA PHE A 90 -10.22 4.38 -2.39
C PHE A 90 -11.59 4.09 -2.94
N GLN A 91 -12.65 4.57 -2.30
CA GLN A 91 -13.97 4.52 -2.94
C GLN A 91 -14.04 5.46 -4.12
N ARG A 92 -13.39 6.62 -4.01
CA ARG A 92 -13.42 7.59 -5.10
C ARG A 92 -12.43 7.26 -6.20
N CYS A 93 -11.27 6.74 -5.86
CA CYS A 93 -10.22 6.50 -6.84
C CYS A 93 -10.23 5.09 -7.39
N GLY A 94 -11.07 4.21 -6.84
CA GLY A 94 -11.00 2.80 -7.18
C GLY A 94 -10.13 2.05 -6.18
N ALA A 95 -10.52 0.83 -5.85
CA ALA A 95 -9.82 0.05 -4.82
C ALA A 95 -8.62 -0.65 -5.42
N ARG A 96 -7.66 0.13 -5.87
CA ARG A 96 -6.45 -0.41 -6.50
C ARG A 96 -5.27 0.50 -6.25
N PHE A 97 -4.10 -0.08 -6.33
CA PHE A 97 -2.86 0.68 -6.22
C PHE A 97 -1.79 -0.01 -7.06
N ALA A 98 -0.74 0.73 -7.35
CA ALA A 98 0.40 0.20 -8.08
C ALA A 98 1.67 0.56 -7.33
N VAL A 99 2.66 -0.31 -7.41
CA VAL A 99 3.96 -0.09 -6.79
C VAL A 99 4.98 0.08 -7.92
N ALA A 100 5.76 1.14 -7.84
CA ALA A 100 6.75 1.44 -8.87
C ALA A 100 8.02 1.97 -8.23
N PRO A 101 9.16 1.82 -8.89
CA PRO A 101 10.38 2.44 -8.41
C PRO A 101 10.20 3.96 -8.43
N ALA A 102 10.72 4.61 -7.41
CA ALA A 102 10.60 6.06 -7.32
C ALA A 102 11.82 6.73 -7.91
N GLY A 103 12.26 6.33 -8.87
CA GLY A 103 13.19 6.89 -9.60
C GLY A 103 14.50 7.11 -9.18
N ARG A 104 15.26 6.99 -9.37
CA ARG A 104 16.37 7.05 -9.29
C ARG A 104 16.74 7.84 -9.08
#